data_94b9b5e75c363cb97611598f1771c433
#
_entry.id   94b9b5e75c363cb97611598f1771c433
#
_cell.length_a   1.000
_cell.length_b   1.000
_cell.length_c   1.000
_cell.angle_alpha   90.00
_cell.angle_beta   90.00
_cell.angle_gamma   90.00
#
_symmetry.space_group_name_H-M   'P 1'
#
loop_
_entity.id
_entity.type
_entity.pdbx_description
1 polymer ?
#
loop_
_entity_poly.entity_id
_entity_poly.type
_entity_poly.pdbx_seq_one_letter_code
_entity_poly.pdbx_strand_id
1 'polypeptide(L)'
;AAAVARFGGIDILVNNASAISLTGTLATPMKRFDLMFGVNVRGTYCCTQACLPELIRSAAAGRRPHVLNMSPPLAMKEHWFAPHVAYTMSKYGMSQCTLGHAGELRPHGIGVNSLWPRTAIATAALQMIPGVDVGRCRRPEILADAAWFVLTSDPRTTSGNFFVDDEVLAAHGVTDLERYSVTPGTKDFVLDFFVD
;
A
#
# COMPACT_ATOMS: atom_id res chain seq x y z
N ALA A 1 3.94 -21.89 -1.20
CA ALA A 1 4.73 -23.14 -1.17
C ALA A 1 6.24 -22.87 -1.33
N ALA A 2 6.71 -22.20 -2.41
CA ALA A 2 8.14 -22.02 -2.67
C ALA A 2 8.88 -21.24 -1.55
N ALA A 3 8.33 -20.13 -1.05
CA ALA A 3 8.93 -19.36 0.04
C ALA A 3 9.09 -20.21 1.32
N VAL A 4 8.06 -20.97 1.68
CA VAL A 4 8.09 -21.86 2.85
C VAL A 4 9.12 -22.95 2.70
N ALA A 5 9.18 -23.57 1.52
CA ALA A 5 10.18 -24.62 1.25
C ALA A 5 11.62 -24.09 1.31
N ARG A 6 11.84 -22.83 0.91
CA ARG A 6 13.18 -22.21 0.86
C ARG A 6 13.62 -21.58 2.17
N PHE A 7 12.68 -20.96 2.93
CA PHE A 7 12.97 -20.11 4.10
C PHE A 7 12.33 -20.63 5.40
N GLY A 8 11.55 -21.70 5.35
CA GLY A 8 10.93 -22.31 6.53
C GLY A 8 9.63 -21.65 7.01
N GLY A 9 9.20 -20.52 6.45
CA GLY A 9 7.99 -19.80 6.86
C GLY A 9 7.80 -18.46 6.16
N ILE A 10 6.80 -17.71 6.59
CA ILE A 10 6.51 -16.33 6.15
C ILE A 10 6.18 -15.53 7.38
N ASP A 11 6.90 -14.45 7.60
CA ASP A 11 6.66 -13.51 8.70
C ASP A 11 6.02 -12.21 8.20
N ILE A 12 6.29 -11.82 6.95
CA ILE A 12 5.81 -10.57 6.37
C ILE A 12 5.23 -10.83 4.98
N LEU A 13 4.04 -10.29 4.75
CA LEU A 13 3.42 -10.20 3.43
C LEU A 13 3.25 -8.75 3.03
N VAL A 14 3.78 -8.36 1.87
CA VAL A 14 3.55 -7.04 1.28
C VAL A 14 2.71 -7.19 0.01
N ASN A 15 1.46 -6.73 0.03
CA ASN A 15 0.58 -6.67 -1.12
C ASN A 15 0.84 -5.38 -1.90
N ASN A 16 1.92 -5.40 -2.71
CA ASN A 16 2.35 -4.27 -3.51
C ASN A 16 1.84 -4.33 -4.96
N ALA A 17 1.57 -5.51 -5.50
CA ALA A 17 1.11 -5.67 -6.88
C ALA A 17 -0.20 -4.91 -7.11
N SER A 18 -0.25 -4.10 -8.16
CA SER A 18 -1.41 -3.28 -8.48
C SER A 18 -1.58 -3.12 -9.99
N ALA A 19 -2.83 -3.00 -10.43
CA ALA A 19 -3.20 -2.61 -11.78
C ALA A 19 -3.88 -1.24 -11.74
N ILE A 20 -3.61 -0.41 -12.74
CA ILE A 20 -4.12 0.96 -12.85
C ILE A 20 -4.76 1.21 -14.22
N SER A 21 -5.88 1.93 -14.23
CA SER A 21 -6.48 2.55 -15.41
C SER A 21 -7.23 3.80 -14.96
N LEU A 22 -6.71 4.97 -15.32
CA LEU A 22 -7.25 6.28 -14.92
C LEU A 22 -8.21 6.79 -15.99
N THR A 23 -9.34 6.09 -16.13
CA THR A 23 -10.36 6.40 -17.15
C THR A 23 -11.72 6.56 -16.50
N GLY A 24 -12.52 7.48 -17.05
CA GLY A 24 -13.94 7.63 -16.65
C GLY A 24 -14.77 6.42 -17.04
N THR A 25 -15.99 6.32 -16.52
CA THR A 25 -16.86 5.14 -16.63
C THR A 25 -17.10 4.71 -18.08
N LEU A 26 -17.42 5.65 -18.97
CA LEU A 26 -17.69 5.33 -20.38
C LEU A 26 -16.45 4.81 -21.12
N ALA A 27 -15.26 5.27 -20.76
CA ALA A 27 -13.99 4.92 -21.41
C ALA A 27 -13.29 3.70 -20.76
N THR A 28 -13.84 3.14 -19.68
CA THR A 28 -13.25 1.99 -18.98
C THR A 28 -13.78 0.67 -19.56
N PRO A 29 -13.01 -0.08 -20.38
CA PRO A 29 -13.44 -1.40 -20.83
C PRO A 29 -13.58 -2.36 -19.65
N MET A 30 -14.61 -3.23 -19.63
CA MET A 30 -14.83 -4.20 -18.56
C MET A 30 -13.60 -5.11 -18.34
N LYS A 31 -12.86 -5.46 -19.39
CA LYS A 31 -11.59 -6.18 -19.25
C LYS A 31 -10.57 -5.45 -18.35
N ARG A 32 -10.54 -4.12 -18.39
CA ARG A 32 -9.66 -3.31 -17.50
C ARG A 32 -10.21 -3.23 -16.09
N PHE A 33 -11.55 -3.11 -15.97
CA PHE A 33 -12.22 -3.20 -14.67
C PHE A 33 -11.88 -4.53 -13.98
N ASP A 34 -12.11 -5.65 -14.68
CA ASP A 34 -11.86 -7.00 -14.16
C ASP A 34 -10.37 -7.20 -13.78
N LEU A 35 -9.44 -6.68 -14.59
CA LEU A 35 -8.03 -6.72 -14.29
C LEU A 35 -7.71 -5.98 -12.98
N MET A 36 -8.21 -4.75 -12.82
CA MET A 36 -7.98 -3.95 -11.61
C MET A 36 -8.54 -4.65 -10.37
N PHE A 37 -9.78 -5.14 -10.43
CA PHE A 37 -10.38 -5.86 -9.31
C PHE A 37 -9.70 -7.22 -9.05
N GLY A 38 -9.33 -7.92 -10.12
CA GLY A 38 -8.60 -9.18 -10.04
C GLY A 38 -7.24 -9.04 -9.34
N VAL A 39 -6.46 -8.03 -9.70
CA VAL A 39 -5.13 -7.79 -9.12
C VAL A 39 -5.26 -7.10 -7.76
N ASN A 40 -5.95 -5.96 -7.70
CA ASN A 40 -5.93 -5.10 -6.51
C ASN A 40 -6.75 -5.73 -5.36
N VAL A 41 -8.00 -6.10 -5.60
CA VAL A 41 -8.89 -6.58 -4.55
C VAL A 41 -8.72 -8.08 -4.31
N ARG A 42 -9.02 -8.88 -5.33
CA ARG A 42 -8.95 -10.34 -5.23
C ARG A 42 -7.53 -10.82 -4.93
N GLY A 43 -6.52 -10.20 -5.57
CA GLY A 43 -5.11 -10.53 -5.34
C GLY A 43 -4.69 -10.28 -3.90
N THR A 44 -5.00 -9.11 -3.33
CA THR A 44 -4.73 -8.79 -1.91
C THR A 44 -5.39 -9.80 -0.97
N TYR A 45 -6.67 -10.11 -1.18
CA TYR A 45 -7.37 -11.10 -0.36
C TYR A 45 -6.76 -12.50 -0.50
N CYS A 46 -6.55 -12.98 -1.73
CA CYS A 46 -5.99 -14.31 -1.98
C CYS A 46 -4.57 -14.49 -1.44
N CYS A 47 -3.70 -13.49 -1.58
CA CYS A 47 -2.33 -13.56 -1.05
C CYS A 47 -2.35 -13.60 0.48
N THR A 48 -3.19 -12.79 1.12
CA THR A 48 -3.36 -12.82 2.58
C THR A 48 -3.88 -14.18 3.03
N GLN A 49 -4.95 -14.71 2.41
CA GLN A 49 -5.51 -16.03 2.72
C GLN A 49 -4.47 -17.15 2.57
N ALA A 50 -3.68 -17.12 1.48
CA ALA A 50 -2.68 -18.15 1.22
C ALA A 50 -1.49 -18.09 2.18
N CYS A 51 -1.14 -16.90 2.70
CA CYS A 51 -0.05 -16.72 3.65
C CYS A 51 -0.49 -16.88 5.12
N LEU A 52 -1.79 -16.78 5.38
CA LEU A 52 -2.33 -16.76 6.75
C LEU A 52 -1.89 -17.93 7.64
N PRO A 53 -1.85 -19.21 7.18
CA PRO A 53 -1.39 -20.31 8.01
C PRO A 53 0.07 -20.13 8.49
N GLU A 54 0.92 -19.53 7.66
CA GLU A 54 2.31 -19.25 7.98
C GLU A 54 2.45 -18.08 8.95
N LEU A 55 1.67 -17.01 8.73
CA LEU A 55 1.66 -15.85 9.63
C LEU A 55 1.18 -16.25 11.03
N ILE A 56 0.16 -17.11 11.14
CA ILE A 56 -0.29 -17.66 12.43
C ILE A 56 0.82 -18.47 13.10
N ARG A 57 1.53 -19.33 12.35
CA ARG A 57 2.68 -20.08 12.89
C ARG A 57 3.81 -19.16 13.34
N SER A 58 4.07 -18.10 12.60
CA SER A 58 5.04 -17.06 12.95
C SER A 58 4.69 -16.40 14.29
N ALA A 59 3.44 -15.98 14.47
CA ALA A 59 2.96 -15.39 15.72
C ALA A 59 3.07 -16.37 16.90
N ALA A 60 2.68 -17.63 16.71
CA ALA A 60 2.78 -18.69 17.72
C ALA A 60 4.23 -18.99 18.12
N ALA A 61 5.20 -18.77 17.22
CA ALA A 61 6.62 -18.87 17.49
C ALA A 61 7.22 -17.61 18.14
N GLY A 62 6.40 -16.65 18.57
CA GLY A 62 6.84 -15.40 19.21
C GLY A 62 7.46 -14.37 18.25
N ARG A 63 7.32 -14.57 16.94
CA ARG A 63 7.76 -13.60 15.93
C ARG A 63 6.69 -12.51 15.76
N ARG A 64 7.01 -11.49 14.98
CA ARG A 64 6.15 -10.31 14.78
C ARG A 64 5.62 -10.27 13.33
N PRO A 65 4.58 -11.07 13.00
CA PRO A 65 4.08 -11.12 11.63
C PRO A 65 3.26 -9.89 11.26
N HIS A 66 3.47 -9.44 10.01
CA HIS A 66 2.76 -8.30 9.44
C HIS A 66 2.22 -8.59 8.02
N VAL A 67 1.08 -7.99 7.72
CA VAL A 67 0.58 -7.76 6.36
C VAL A 67 0.59 -6.27 6.09
N LEU A 68 1.24 -5.85 5.01
CA LEU A 68 1.24 -4.46 4.55
C LEU A 68 0.59 -4.38 3.17
N ASN A 69 -0.47 -3.59 3.05
CA ASN A 69 -1.15 -3.34 1.79
C ASN A 69 -0.74 -1.96 1.25
N MET A 70 -0.28 -1.90 -0.01
CA MET A 70 0.01 -0.63 -0.67
C MET A 70 -1.30 -0.01 -1.16
N SER A 71 -2.05 0.55 -0.22
CA SER A 71 -3.39 1.08 -0.44
C SER A 71 -3.66 2.34 0.38
N PRO A 72 -4.54 3.25 -0.14
CA PRO A 72 -4.74 4.57 0.44
C PRO A 72 -5.60 4.57 1.70
N PRO A 73 -5.59 5.67 2.47
CA PRO A 73 -6.62 5.95 3.46
C PRO A 73 -8.01 5.96 2.83
N LEU A 74 -9.04 5.56 3.60
CA LEU A 74 -10.43 5.55 3.15
C LEU A 74 -11.04 6.96 3.25
N ALA A 75 -10.81 7.79 2.26
CA ALA A 75 -11.37 9.14 2.14
C ALA A 75 -12.59 9.14 1.20
N MET A 76 -13.80 9.07 1.76
CA MET A 76 -15.06 9.00 0.99
C MET A 76 -15.48 10.37 0.45
N LYS A 77 -14.60 11.00 -0.36
CA LYS A 77 -14.81 12.29 -0.99
C LYS A 77 -15.05 12.13 -2.49
N GLU A 78 -16.09 12.77 -3.03
CA GLU A 78 -16.51 12.65 -4.43
C GLU A 78 -15.36 12.87 -5.42
N HIS A 79 -14.50 13.88 -5.18
CA HIS A 79 -13.41 14.23 -6.08
C HIS A 79 -12.36 13.11 -6.26
N TRP A 80 -12.24 12.18 -5.29
CA TRP A 80 -11.39 11.00 -5.44
C TRP A 80 -12.01 9.90 -6.31
N PHE A 81 -13.33 9.89 -6.47
CA PHE A 81 -14.04 8.91 -7.29
C PHE A 81 -14.28 9.40 -8.71
N ALA A 82 -14.72 10.66 -8.87
CA ALA A 82 -15.25 11.16 -10.13
C ALA A 82 -14.33 11.00 -11.35
N PRO A 83 -13.00 11.21 -11.26
CA PRO A 83 -12.13 11.06 -12.42
C PRO A 83 -11.91 9.61 -12.89
N HIS A 84 -11.99 8.63 -11.98
CA HIS A 84 -11.61 7.24 -12.26
C HIS A 84 -12.28 6.25 -11.29
N VAL A 85 -13.59 6.18 -11.34
CA VAL A 85 -14.44 5.39 -10.41
C VAL A 85 -13.93 3.96 -10.21
N ALA A 86 -13.65 3.23 -11.29
CA ALA A 86 -13.22 1.83 -11.22
C ALA A 86 -11.86 1.66 -10.50
N TYR A 87 -10.90 2.56 -10.77
CA TYR A 87 -9.61 2.52 -10.09
C TYR A 87 -9.75 2.81 -8.60
N THR A 88 -10.46 3.88 -8.24
CA THR A 88 -10.70 4.24 -6.83
C THR A 88 -11.37 3.12 -6.07
N MET A 89 -12.44 2.53 -6.63
CA MET A 89 -13.11 1.38 -6.02
C MET A 89 -12.13 0.22 -5.78
N SER A 90 -11.28 -0.08 -6.75
CA SER A 90 -10.32 -1.19 -6.63
C SER A 90 -9.24 -0.92 -5.57
N LYS A 91 -8.74 0.30 -5.47
CA LYS A 91 -7.78 0.69 -4.42
C LYS A 91 -8.42 0.70 -3.04
N TYR A 92 -9.64 1.21 -2.92
CA TYR A 92 -10.39 1.15 -1.66
C TYR A 92 -10.78 -0.27 -1.27
N GLY A 93 -10.97 -1.17 -2.24
CA GLY A 93 -11.14 -2.60 -1.96
C GLY A 93 -9.91 -3.23 -1.26
N MET A 94 -8.69 -2.81 -1.63
CA MET A 94 -7.48 -3.19 -0.88
C MET A 94 -7.49 -2.63 0.54
N SER A 95 -7.91 -1.37 0.70
CA SER A 95 -8.01 -0.70 2.01
C SER A 95 -9.08 -1.34 2.90
N GLN A 96 -10.19 -1.79 2.32
CA GLN A 96 -11.21 -2.57 3.02
C GLN A 96 -10.67 -3.93 3.49
N CYS A 97 -9.80 -4.59 2.70
CA CYS A 97 -9.07 -5.78 3.16
C CYS A 97 -8.20 -5.46 4.38
N THR A 98 -7.51 -4.31 4.40
CA THR A 98 -6.74 -3.87 5.58
C THR A 98 -7.62 -3.78 6.81
N LEU A 99 -8.74 -3.08 6.71
CA LEU A 99 -9.67 -2.88 7.84
C LEU A 99 -10.25 -4.20 8.35
N GLY A 100 -10.74 -5.03 7.42
CA GLY A 100 -11.34 -6.33 7.75
C GLY A 100 -10.34 -7.30 8.38
N HIS A 101 -9.20 -7.52 7.71
CA HIS A 101 -8.17 -8.44 8.21
C HIS A 101 -7.53 -7.95 9.51
N ALA A 102 -7.40 -6.63 9.73
CA ALA A 102 -6.90 -6.11 11.00
C ALA A 102 -7.78 -6.52 12.19
N GLY A 103 -9.10 -6.48 12.01
CA GLY A 103 -10.04 -6.95 13.00
C GLY A 103 -10.01 -8.46 13.20
N GLU A 104 -10.08 -9.21 12.08
CA GLU A 104 -10.10 -10.67 12.07
C GLU A 104 -8.82 -11.28 12.66
N LEU A 105 -7.65 -10.73 12.33
CA LEU A 105 -6.36 -11.31 12.68
C LEU A 105 -5.76 -10.80 14.00
N ARG A 106 -6.41 -9.84 14.64
CA ARG A 106 -5.99 -9.31 15.96
C ARG A 106 -5.83 -10.41 17.02
N PRO A 107 -6.75 -11.39 17.16
CA PRO A 107 -6.58 -12.48 18.16
C PRO A 107 -5.33 -13.34 17.92
N HIS A 108 -4.81 -13.35 16.69
CA HIS A 108 -3.59 -14.08 16.34
C HIS A 108 -2.31 -13.26 16.55
N GLY A 109 -2.40 -11.98 16.92
CA GLY A 109 -1.25 -11.11 17.09
C GLY A 109 -0.56 -10.75 15.76
N ILE A 110 -1.31 -10.70 14.67
CA ILE A 110 -0.84 -10.33 13.33
C ILE A 110 -1.20 -8.86 13.05
N GLY A 111 -0.20 -8.03 12.73
CA GLY A 111 -0.43 -6.63 12.34
C GLY A 111 -0.84 -6.55 10.87
N VAL A 112 -1.92 -5.82 10.59
CA VAL A 112 -2.38 -5.55 9.22
C VAL A 112 -2.56 -4.06 9.03
N ASN A 113 -1.79 -3.45 8.13
CA ASN A 113 -1.80 -2.02 7.90
C ASN A 113 -1.77 -1.69 6.41
N SER A 114 -2.15 -0.46 6.07
CA SER A 114 -1.92 0.14 4.76
C SER A 114 -0.81 1.18 4.83
N LEU A 115 -0.12 1.37 3.71
CA LEU A 115 0.83 2.46 3.50
C LEU A 115 0.56 3.09 2.14
N TRP A 116 0.57 4.42 2.09
CA TRP A 116 0.33 5.20 0.88
C TRP A 116 1.28 6.39 0.81
N PRO A 117 1.74 6.80 -0.38
CA PRO A 117 2.59 7.98 -0.53
C PRO A 117 1.76 9.27 -0.45
N ARG A 118 2.31 10.34 0.14
CA ARG A 118 1.72 11.67 0.05
C ARG A 118 1.96 12.30 -1.32
N THR A 119 3.11 12.05 -1.88
CA THR A 119 3.51 12.59 -3.18
C THR A 119 3.71 11.47 -4.19
N ALA A 120 3.51 11.75 -5.47
CA ALA A 120 3.74 10.78 -6.53
C ALA A 120 5.15 10.19 -6.46
N ILE A 121 5.25 8.89 -6.68
CA ILE A 121 6.51 8.14 -6.60
C ILE A 121 7.02 7.82 -8.00
N ALA A 122 8.29 8.12 -8.25
CA ALA A 122 8.96 7.90 -9.53
C ALA A 122 9.15 6.40 -9.84
N THR A 123 8.07 5.74 -10.21
CA THR A 123 8.03 4.34 -10.61
C THR A 123 7.74 4.18 -12.09
N ALA A 124 7.95 2.97 -12.64
CA ALA A 124 7.59 2.66 -14.02
C ALA A 124 6.08 2.87 -14.29
N ALA A 125 5.22 2.66 -13.30
CA ALA A 125 3.78 2.91 -13.43
C ALA A 125 3.48 4.39 -13.68
N LEU A 126 4.19 5.30 -13.01
CA LEU A 126 4.02 6.74 -13.16
C LEU A 126 4.43 7.23 -14.55
N GLN A 127 5.47 6.64 -15.14
CA GLN A 127 5.92 6.98 -16.50
C GLN A 127 4.86 6.69 -17.57
N MET A 128 3.86 5.86 -17.28
CA MET A 128 2.74 5.58 -18.17
C MET A 128 1.58 6.59 -18.03
N ILE A 129 1.66 7.54 -17.09
CA ILE A 129 0.64 8.56 -16.88
C ILE A 129 1.05 9.83 -17.63
N PRO A 130 0.34 10.23 -18.70
CA PRO A 130 0.68 11.43 -19.47
C PRO A 130 0.66 12.69 -18.61
N GLY A 131 1.62 13.58 -18.81
CA GLY A 131 1.66 14.90 -18.21
C GLY A 131 2.22 14.96 -16.79
N VAL A 132 2.65 13.85 -16.21
CA VAL A 132 3.31 13.87 -14.89
C VAL A 132 4.80 14.17 -15.07
N ASP A 133 5.26 15.22 -14.42
CA ASP A 133 6.69 15.56 -14.34
C ASP A 133 7.36 14.71 -13.24
N VAL A 134 8.11 13.70 -13.68
CA VAL A 134 8.84 12.79 -12.77
C VAL A 134 9.86 13.53 -11.91
N GLY A 135 10.42 14.64 -12.41
CA GLY A 135 11.33 15.48 -11.62
C GLY A 135 10.71 16.08 -10.36
N ARG A 136 9.37 16.21 -10.35
CA ARG A 136 8.59 16.69 -9.21
C ARG A 136 8.01 15.56 -8.33
N CYS A 137 8.62 14.38 -8.39
CA CYS A 137 8.21 13.21 -7.62
C CYS A 137 9.26 12.86 -6.55
N ARG A 138 8.90 11.96 -5.65
CA ARG A 138 9.84 11.35 -4.73
C ARG A 138 10.30 9.98 -5.22
N ARG A 139 11.44 9.54 -4.73
CA ARG A 139 12.01 8.23 -5.02
C ARG A 139 11.30 7.14 -4.21
N PRO A 140 11.24 5.88 -4.70
CA PRO A 140 10.60 4.75 -4.00
C PRO A 140 11.13 4.47 -2.60
N GLU A 141 12.37 4.90 -2.31
CA GLU A 141 13.02 4.70 -1.04
C GLU A 141 12.25 5.33 0.13
N ILE A 142 11.46 6.39 -0.10
CA ILE A 142 10.62 6.98 0.95
C ILE A 142 9.58 5.96 1.47
N LEU A 143 8.94 5.22 0.56
CA LEU A 143 7.99 4.16 0.94
C LEU A 143 8.71 2.96 1.57
N ALA A 144 9.91 2.62 1.10
CA ALA A 144 10.68 1.52 1.67
C ALA A 144 11.08 1.79 3.12
N ASP A 145 11.56 3.01 3.41
CA ASP A 145 11.95 3.42 4.77
C ASP A 145 10.72 3.53 5.68
N ALA A 146 9.59 4.08 5.19
CA ALA A 146 8.34 4.10 5.95
C ALA A 146 7.82 2.67 6.23
N ALA A 147 7.84 1.79 5.23
CA ALA A 147 7.45 0.39 5.38
C ALA A 147 8.32 -0.33 6.41
N TRP A 148 9.62 -0.04 6.47
CA TRP A 148 10.51 -0.61 7.48
C TRP A 148 10.03 -0.32 8.90
N PHE A 149 9.68 0.93 9.21
CA PHE A 149 9.17 1.30 10.54
C PHE A 149 7.87 0.59 10.87
N VAL A 150 6.93 0.49 9.92
CA VAL A 150 5.67 -0.22 10.12
C VAL A 150 5.90 -1.71 10.36
N LEU A 151 6.74 -2.36 9.54
CA LEU A 151 6.97 -3.80 9.57
C LEU A 151 7.87 -4.27 10.72
N THR A 152 8.60 -3.36 11.36
CA THR A 152 9.42 -3.67 12.55
C THR A 152 8.75 -3.29 13.87
N SER A 153 7.56 -2.69 13.83
CA SER A 153 6.76 -2.33 15.01
C SER A 153 6.17 -3.56 15.72
N ASP A 154 5.51 -3.34 16.85
CA ASP A 154 4.76 -4.42 17.52
C ASP A 154 3.41 -4.62 16.80
N PRO A 155 3.13 -5.79 16.19
CA PRO A 155 1.89 -6.06 15.46
C PRO A 155 0.65 -6.03 16.36
N ARG A 156 0.80 -6.17 17.68
CA ARG A 156 -0.33 -6.15 18.63
C ARG A 156 -0.85 -4.73 18.86
N THR A 157 0.01 -3.72 18.71
CA THR A 157 -0.33 -2.31 18.88
C THR A 157 -0.40 -1.56 17.56
N THR A 158 0.21 -2.10 16.50
CA THR A 158 0.27 -1.48 15.18
C THR A 158 -0.52 -2.33 14.18
N SER A 159 -1.84 -2.15 14.16
CA SER A 159 -2.77 -2.86 13.28
C SER A 159 -4.03 -2.03 13.01
N GLY A 160 -4.52 -2.07 11.78
CA GLY A 160 -5.71 -1.34 11.34
C GLY A 160 -5.45 0.12 10.95
N ASN A 161 -4.19 0.49 10.77
CA ASN A 161 -3.82 1.85 10.41
C ASN A 161 -3.72 2.03 8.89
N PHE A 162 -3.98 3.26 8.47
CA PHE A 162 -3.78 3.73 7.11
C PHE A 162 -2.69 4.81 7.16
N PHE A 163 -1.46 4.37 7.01
CA PHE A 163 -0.29 5.22 7.12
C PHE A 163 -0.02 6.01 5.84
N VAL A 164 0.52 7.22 6.02
CA VAL A 164 1.12 8.00 4.95
C VAL A 164 2.63 8.05 5.19
N ASP A 165 3.42 7.93 4.13
CA ASP A 165 4.87 7.72 4.19
C ASP A 165 5.61 8.79 4.99
N ASP A 166 5.35 10.07 4.70
CA ASP A 166 6.00 11.20 5.37
C ASP A 166 5.60 11.32 6.84
N GLU A 167 4.36 10.96 7.20
CA GLU A 167 3.88 10.96 8.59
C GLU A 167 4.57 9.85 9.40
N VAL A 168 4.74 8.66 8.81
CA VAL A 168 5.49 7.56 9.45
C VAL A 168 6.93 7.98 9.70
N LEU A 169 7.58 8.56 8.70
CA LEU A 169 8.96 9.00 8.81
C LEU A 169 9.12 10.10 9.87
N ALA A 170 8.24 11.09 9.87
CA ALA A 170 8.25 12.16 10.87
C ALA A 170 8.06 11.63 12.29
N ALA A 171 7.14 10.69 12.50
CA ALA A 171 6.91 10.05 13.79
C ALA A 171 8.15 9.28 14.32
N HIS A 172 9.06 8.89 13.43
CA HIS A 172 10.32 8.22 13.77
C HIS A 172 11.55 9.14 13.68
N GLY A 173 11.35 10.48 13.66
CA GLY A 173 12.41 11.47 13.69
C GLY A 173 13.09 11.74 12.34
N VAL A 174 12.59 11.19 11.24
CA VAL A 174 13.10 11.46 9.89
C VAL A 174 12.32 12.65 9.32
N THR A 175 12.81 13.86 9.55
CA THR A 175 12.15 15.11 9.14
C THR A 175 12.76 15.71 7.87
N ASP A 176 14.02 15.41 7.56
CA ASP A 176 14.64 15.79 6.29
C ASP A 176 14.30 14.75 5.20
N LEU A 177 13.39 15.13 4.33
CA LEU A 177 12.93 14.29 3.22
C LEU A 177 13.61 14.64 1.88
N GLU A 178 14.60 15.57 1.89
CA GLU A 178 15.27 16.01 0.65
C GLU A 178 15.97 14.85 -0.07
N ARG A 179 16.54 13.92 0.68
CA ARG A 179 17.19 12.72 0.12
C ARG A 179 16.28 11.84 -0.75
N TYR A 180 14.96 11.99 -0.62
CA TYR A 180 13.97 11.25 -1.41
C TYR A 180 13.50 12.03 -2.65
N SER A 181 13.93 13.27 -2.85
CA SER A 181 13.60 14.05 -4.04
C SER A 181 14.26 13.45 -5.28
N VAL A 182 13.50 13.32 -6.38
CA VAL A 182 14.09 12.94 -7.68
C VAL A 182 15.00 14.06 -8.16
N THR A 183 14.52 15.29 -8.13
CA THR A 183 15.30 16.49 -8.43
C THR A 183 15.61 17.21 -7.11
N PRO A 184 16.87 17.35 -6.72
CA PRO A 184 17.25 18.10 -5.52
C PRO A 184 16.71 19.53 -5.55
N GLY A 185 16.26 20.02 -4.38
CA GLY A 185 15.71 21.37 -4.21
C GLY A 185 14.25 21.54 -4.63
N THR A 186 13.59 20.47 -5.09
CA THR A 186 12.16 20.51 -5.43
C THR A 186 11.30 20.93 -4.23
N LYS A 187 10.45 21.94 -4.41
CA LYS A 187 9.48 22.41 -3.40
C LYS A 187 8.04 22.12 -3.78
N ASP A 188 7.76 22.01 -5.07
CA ASP A 188 6.44 21.82 -5.64
C ASP A 188 6.30 20.37 -6.14
N PHE A 189 6.05 19.46 -5.21
CA PHE A 189 5.85 18.05 -5.52
C PHE A 189 4.45 17.78 -6.10
N VAL A 190 4.36 16.80 -7.00
CA VAL A 190 3.08 16.26 -7.44
C VAL A 190 2.48 15.46 -6.28
N LEU A 191 1.29 15.83 -5.82
CA LEU A 191 0.57 15.04 -4.80
C LEU A 191 0.06 13.73 -5.40
N ASP A 192 0.03 12.69 -4.60
CA ASP A 192 -0.60 11.43 -4.98
C ASP A 192 -2.12 11.50 -4.74
N PHE A 193 -2.86 10.52 -5.26
CA PHE A 193 -4.31 10.42 -5.05
C PHE A 193 -4.63 10.07 -3.60
N PHE A 194 -5.84 10.43 -3.16
CA PHE A 194 -6.47 10.00 -1.90
C PHE A 194 -5.88 10.59 -0.61
N VAL A 195 -4.94 11.48 -0.69
CA VAL A 195 -4.41 12.27 0.43
C VAL A 195 -4.62 13.76 0.16
N ASP A 196 -5.12 14.50 1.16
CA ASP A 196 -5.35 15.94 1.09
C ASP A 196 -4.13 16.69 1.65
#